data_9ec6d68df54672c744d3807fcbe2d5ac
#
_entry.id   9ec6d68df54672c744d3807fcbe2d5ac
#
_cell.length_a   1.000
_cell.length_b   1.000
_cell.length_c   1.000
_cell.angle_alpha   90.00
_cell.angle_beta   90.00
_cell.angle_gamma   90.00
#
_symmetry.space_group_name_H-M   'P 1'
#
loop_
_entity.id
_entity.type
_entity.pdbx_description
1 polymer ?
#
loop_
_entity_poly.entity_id
_entity_poly.type
_entity_poly.pdbx_seq_one_letter_code
_entity_poly.pdbx_strand_id
1 'polypeptide(L)'
;WVEKLKNIPDFLFIIFDEKDVDARSAAYKAVAKVGTILQFNYWDEHETLAWVQRGFSKAGKKIDKSVAEYFLSVCNKGLGEISNEMNKLINYCPTEVLKSDIDNVVSKSLDVQVFSITDYIIAGNVKGAVSVLSDFKAQNMKPIEIFFLIFGAFDKMLHTMLMLKNGATY
;
A
#
# COMPACT_ATOMS: atom_id res chain seq x y z
N TRP A 1 33.07 -1.47 16.55
CA TRP A 1 32.04 -2.42 16.99
C TRP A 1 32.12 -3.75 16.23
N VAL A 2 32.56 -3.74 14.97
CA VAL A 2 32.74 -4.96 14.13
C VAL A 2 33.63 -6.00 14.80
N GLU A 3 34.70 -5.60 15.46
CA GLU A 3 35.59 -6.53 16.21
C GLU A 3 34.90 -7.12 17.44
N LYS A 4 33.99 -6.38 18.07
CA LYS A 4 33.27 -6.86 19.25
C LYS A 4 32.25 -7.96 18.92
N LEU A 5 31.82 -8.06 17.66
CA LEU A 5 30.88 -9.13 17.22
C LEU A 5 31.51 -10.53 17.32
N LYS A 6 32.84 -10.63 17.39
CA LYS A 6 33.53 -11.94 17.53
C LYS A 6 33.41 -12.56 18.92
N ASN A 7 33.10 -11.74 19.93
CA ASN A 7 33.06 -12.15 21.33
C ASN A 7 31.73 -11.69 21.97
N ILE A 8 30.64 -12.04 21.35
CA ILE A 8 29.29 -11.77 21.89
C ILE A 8 29.01 -12.83 22.97
N PRO A 9 28.66 -12.44 24.21
CA PRO A 9 28.23 -13.40 25.23
C PRO A 9 26.96 -14.15 24.82
N ASP A 10 26.83 -15.41 25.19
CA ASP A 10 25.73 -16.30 24.83
C ASP A 10 24.33 -15.78 25.27
N PHE A 11 24.31 -14.89 26.25
CA PHE A 11 23.06 -14.29 26.74
C PHE A 11 22.64 -13.00 25.97
N LEU A 12 23.47 -12.53 25.02
CA LEU A 12 23.22 -11.27 24.28
C LEU A 12 22.79 -11.55 22.85
N PHE A 13 21.59 -11.07 22.50
CA PHE A 13 21.08 -11.05 21.14
C PHE A 13 21.12 -9.63 20.59
N ILE A 14 21.75 -9.44 19.42
CA ILE A 14 21.83 -8.16 18.73
C ILE A 14 21.06 -8.29 17.42
N ILE A 15 20.07 -7.41 17.22
CA ILE A 15 19.28 -7.31 16.01
C ILE A 15 19.64 -6.00 15.32
N PHE A 16 20.08 -6.08 14.06
CA PHE A 16 20.29 -4.94 13.19
C PHE A 16 19.12 -4.88 12.21
N ASP A 17 18.39 -3.78 12.23
CA ASP A 17 17.30 -3.47 11.28
C ASP A 17 17.75 -2.32 10.39
N GLU A 18 18.03 -2.62 9.13
CA GLU A 18 18.59 -1.66 8.18
C GLU A 18 17.84 -1.76 6.84
N LYS A 19 17.52 -0.61 6.25
CA LYS A 19 16.77 -0.55 5.00
C LYS A 19 17.65 -0.72 3.75
N ASP A 20 18.83 -0.07 3.75
CA ASP A 20 19.73 -0.05 2.61
C ASP A 20 21.10 -0.55 3.04
N VAL A 21 21.36 -1.84 2.82
CA VAL A 21 22.60 -2.48 3.27
C VAL A 21 23.54 -2.71 2.10
N ASP A 22 24.76 -2.15 2.18
CA ASP A 22 25.84 -2.55 1.27
C ASP A 22 26.44 -3.89 1.72
N ALA A 23 26.10 -4.95 0.99
CA ALA A 23 26.61 -6.30 1.22
C ALA A 23 28.15 -6.41 1.10
N ARG A 24 28.81 -5.42 0.50
CA ARG A 24 30.28 -5.37 0.39
C ARG A 24 30.93 -4.77 1.62
N SER A 25 30.16 -4.13 2.49
CA SER A 25 30.68 -3.47 3.70
C SER A 25 31.32 -4.45 4.68
N ALA A 26 32.29 -3.98 5.44
CA ALA A 26 32.95 -4.77 6.49
C ALA A 26 31.94 -5.17 7.60
N ALA A 27 30.96 -4.30 7.87
CA ALA A 27 29.90 -4.54 8.85
C ALA A 27 29.02 -5.72 8.45
N TYR A 28 28.49 -5.71 7.22
CA TYR A 28 27.70 -6.83 6.70
C TYR A 28 28.45 -8.16 6.74
N LYS A 29 29.70 -8.16 6.25
CA LYS A 29 30.54 -9.37 6.25
C LYS A 29 30.86 -9.89 7.66
N ALA A 30 30.98 -9.01 8.64
CA ALA A 30 31.21 -9.40 10.02
C ALA A 30 29.95 -10.05 10.63
N VAL A 31 28.77 -9.46 10.41
CA VAL A 31 27.50 -10.05 10.87
C VAL A 31 27.25 -11.39 10.17
N ALA A 32 27.48 -11.48 8.85
CA ALA A 32 27.29 -12.71 8.08
C ALA A 32 28.15 -13.90 8.58
N LYS A 33 29.28 -13.64 9.25
CA LYS A 33 30.15 -14.68 9.79
C LYS A 33 29.67 -15.24 11.13
N VAL A 34 28.96 -14.46 11.93
CA VAL A 34 28.62 -14.83 13.31
C VAL A 34 27.12 -14.91 13.57
N GLY A 35 26.31 -14.46 12.62
CA GLY A 35 24.86 -14.37 12.75
C GLY A 35 24.11 -14.82 11.52
N THR A 36 22.81 -14.61 11.54
CA THR A 36 21.91 -14.89 10.42
C THR A 36 21.49 -13.57 9.78
N ILE A 37 21.55 -13.51 8.46
CA ILE A 37 21.05 -12.37 7.68
C ILE A 37 19.74 -12.78 7.03
N LEU A 38 18.71 -11.98 7.26
CA LEU A 38 17.40 -12.12 6.63
C LEU A 38 17.15 -10.88 5.79
N GLN A 39 16.84 -11.09 4.52
CA GLN A 39 16.46 -10.01 3.62
C GLN A 39 14.96 -10.07 3.36
N PHE A 40 14.25 -8.98 3.65
CA PHE A 40 12.84 -8.83 3.40
C PHE A 40 12.64 -7.85 2.26
N ASN A 41 12.46 -8.37 1.05
CA ASN A 41 12.13 -7.57 -0.11
C ASN A 41 10.64 -7.23 -0.12
N TYR A 42 10.29 -6.11 -0.77
CA TYR A 42 8.89 -5.86 -1.10
C TYR A 42 8.40 -6.96 -2.03
N TRP A 43 7.23 -7.48 -1.74
CA TRP A 43 6.57 -8.44 -2.62
C TRP A 43 6.09 -7.74 -3.89
N ASP A 44 6.14 -8.47 -4.99
CA ASP A 44 5.52 -8.05 -6.22
C ASP A 44 3.98 -8.18 -6.15
N GLU A 45 3.30 -7.66 -7.19
CA GLU A 45 1.84 -7.70 -7.24
C GLU A 45 1.30 -9.14 -7.27
N HIS A 46 2.01 -10.05 -7.92
CA HIS A 46 1.61 -11.45 -8.01
C HIS A 46 1.74 -12.18 -6.66
N GLU A 47 2.83 -11.96 -5.96
CA GLU A 47 3.07 -12.52 -4.62
C GLU A 47 2.02 -12.00 -3.63
N THR A 48 1.75 -10.68 -3.68
CA THR A 48 0.74 -10.03 -2.84
C THR A 48 -0.66 -10.56 -3.12
N LEU A 49 -1.03 -10.72 -4.39
CA LEU A 49 -2.31 -11.30 -4.81
C LEU A 49 -2.48 -12.73 -4.30
N ALA A 50 -1.45 -13.57 -4.50
CA ALA A 50 -1.47 -14.94 -4.03
C ALA A 50 -1.57 -15.04 -2.50
N TRP A 51 -0.95 -14.12 -1.78
CA TRP A 51 -1.04 -14.05 -0.32
C TRP A 51 -2.44 -13.65 0.14
N VAL A 52 -3.07 -12.65 -0.49
CA VAL A 52 -4.44 -12.23 -0.19
C VAL A 52 -5.42 -13.39 -0.41
N GLN A 53 -5.34 -14.05 -1.57
CA GLN A 53 -6.21 -15.20 -1.86
C GLN A 53 -6.05 -16.34 -0.85
N ARG A 54 -4.81 -16.66 -0.47
CA ARG A 54 -4.53 -17.65 0.58
C ARG A 54 -5.06 -17.21 1.94
N GLY A 55 -4.99 -15.92 2.27
CA GLY A 55 -5.52 -15.36 3.51
C GLY A 55 -7.02 -15.55 3.64
N PHE A 56 -7.79 -15.19 2.61
CA PHE A 56 -9.23 -15.42 2.58
C PHE A 56 -9.58 -16.91 2.62
N SER A 57 -8.88 -17.73 1.85
CA SER A 57 -9.09 -19.19 1.83
C SER A 57 -8.85 -19.83 3.20
N LYS A 58 -7.79 -19.44 3.92
CA LYS A 58 -7.51 -19.90 5.29
C LYS A 58 -8.62 -19.52 6.28
N ALA A 59 -9.27 -18.38 6.06
CA ALA A 59 -10.43 -17.94 6.84
C ALA A 59 -11.76 -18.56 6.39
N GLY A 60 -11.73 -19.51 5.45
CA GLY A 60 -12.92 -20.16 4.92
C GLY A 60 -13.77 -19.27 4.00
N LYS A 61 -13.18 -18.20 3.46
CA LYS A 61 -13.85 -17.27 2.54
C LYS A 61 -13.41 -17.51 1.12
N LYS A 62 -14.34 -17.38 0.17
CA LYS A 62 -14.04 -17.39 -1.28
C LYS A 62 -13.84 -15.97 -1.76
N ILE A 63 -12.89 -15.78 -2.66
CA ILE A 63 -12.68 -14.54 -3.38
C ILE A 63 -12.20 -14.85 -4.79
N ASP A 64 -12.86 -14.31 -5.79
CA ASP A 64 -12.41 -14.43 -7.17
C ASP A 64 -11.16 -13.60 -7.42
N LYS A 65 -10.33 -14.03 -8.38
CA LYS A 65 -9.08 -13.35 -8.73
C LYS A 65 -9.32 -11.88 -9.08
N SER A 66 -10.30 -11.58 -9.91
CA SER A 66 -10.65 -10.21 -10.31
C SER A 66 -11.11 -9.34 -9.14
N VAL A 67 -11.79 -9.94 -8.16
CA VAL A 67 -12.21 -9.25 -6.93
C VAL A 67 -11.02 -9.00 -6.00
N ALA A 68 -10.08 -9.95 -5.91
CA ALA A 68 -8.85 -9.79 -5.14
C ALA A 68 -7.92 -8.73 -5.77
N GLU A 69 -7.81 -8.67 -7.10
CA GLU A 69 -7.09 -7.61 -7.81
C GLU A 69 -7.74 -6.23 -7.57
N TYR A 70 -9.07 -6.16 -7.62
CA TYR A 70 -9.79 -4.94 -7.26
C TYR A 70 -9.55 -4.52 -5.81
N PHE A 71 -9.60 -5.46 -4.87
CA PHE A 71 -9.28 -5.21 -3.46
C PHE A 71 -7.90 -4.57 -3.32
N LEU A 72 -6.88 -5.14 -3.94
CA LEU A 72 -5.52 -4.61 -3.91
C LEU A 72 -5.40 -3.23 -4.57
N SER A 73 -6.18 -2.98 -5.63
CA SER A 73 -6.15 -1.68 -6.32
C SER A 73 -6.70 -0.52 -5.48
N VAL A 74 -7.58 -0.80 -4.52
CA VAL A 74 -8.19 0.23 -3.66
C VAL A 74 -7.51 0.38 -2.31
N CYS A 75 -6.72 -0.62 -1.88
CA CYS A 75 -5.98 -0.59 -0.63
C CYS A 75 -4.68 0.24 -0.73
N ASN A 76 -4.17 0.68 0.41
CA ASN A 76 -2.78 1.12 0.51
C ASN A 76 -1.82 -0.06 0.27
N LYS A 77 -0.62 0.22 -0.26
CA LYS A 77 0.35 -0.83 -0.66
C LYS A 77 1.08 -1.52 0.50
N GLY A 78 0.86 -1.11 1.75
CA GLY A 78 1.47 -1.73 2.93
C GLY A 78 0.82 -3.07 3.28
N LEU A 79 1.61 -4.14 3.47
CA LEU A 79 1.08 -5.46 3.82
C LEU A 79 0.28 -5.46 5.13
N GLY A 80 0.69 -4.64 6.11
CA GLY A 80 -0.04 -4.48 7.37
C GLY A 80 -1.42 -3.86 7.16
N GLU A 81 -1.52 -2.84 6.31
CA GLU A 81 -2.78 -2.18 5.96
C GLU A 81 -3.68 -3.11 5.15
N ILE A 82 -3.13 -3.81 4.16
CA ILE A 82 -3.85 -4.84 3.40
C ILE A 82 -4.38 -5.92 4.35
N SER A 83 -3.58 -6.38 5.32
CA SER A 83 -4.00 -7.37 6.32
C SER A 83 -5.17 -6.87 7.15
N ASN A 84 -5.15 -5.60 7.59
CA ASN A 84 -6.23 -5.01 8.36
C ASN A 84 -7.52 -4.91 7.55
N GLU A 85 -7.44 -4.48 6.29
CA GLU A 85 -8.59 -4.41 5.40
C GLU A 85 -9.16 -5.82 5.09
N MET A 86 -8.27 -6.79 4.87
CA MET A 86 -8.63 -8.19 4.68
C MET A 86 -9.37 -8.75 5.91
N ASN A 87 -8.90 -8.46 7.13
CA ASN A 87 -9.56 -8.88 8.36
C ASN A 87 -10.96 -8.27 8.53
N LYS A 88 -11.16 -7.02 8.11
CA LYS A 88 -12.51 -6.41 8.10
C LYS A 88 -13.45 -7.18 7.18
N LEU A 89 -13.02 -7.49 5.96
CA LEU A 89 -13.82 -8.26 5.01
C LEU A 89 -14.09 -9.70 5.48
N ILE A 90 -13.12 -10.37 6.09
CA ILE A 90 -13.27 -11.72 6.65
C ILE A 90 -14.37 -11.74 7.71
N ASN A 91 -14.44 -10.71 8.55
CA ASN A 91 -15.46 -10.60 9.59
C ASN A 91 -16.82 -10.14 9.06
N TYR A 92 -16.84 -9.38 7.98
CA TYR A 92 -18.07 -8.85 7.38
C TYR A 92 -18.77 -9.85 6.48
N CYS A 93 -18.02 -10.54 5.61
CA CYS A 93 -18.58 -11.46 4.63
C CYS A 93 -18.86 -12.84 5.24
N PRO A 94 -20.03 -13.44 5.04
CA PRO A 94 -20.32 -14.77 5.59
C PRO A 94 -19.51 -15.89 4.89
N THR A 95 -19.45 -15.93 3.57
CA THR A 95 -18.81 -17.02 2.81
C THR A 95 -17.97 -16.56 1.63
N GLU A 96 -18.41 -15.55 0.91
CA GLU A 96 -17.78 -15.04 -0.31
C GLU A 96 -17.61 -13.54 -0.24
N VAL A 97 -16.52 -13.04 -0.78
CA VAL A 97 -16.20 -11.61 -0.86
C VAL A 97 -16.55 -11.11 -2.24
N LEU A 98 -17.47 -10.15 -2.31
CA LEU A 98 -17.90 -9.51 -3.54
C LEU A 98 -17.29 -8.10 -3.66
N LYS A 99 -17.29 -7.56 -4.88
CA LYS A 99 -16.83 -6.19 -5.13
C LYS A 99 -17.63 -5.16 -4.32
N SER A 100 -18.94 -5.34 -4.17
CA SER A 100 -19.80 -4.49 -3.34
C SER A 100 -19.38 -4.47 -1.87
N ASP A 101 -18.89 -5.59 -1.33
CA ASP A 101 -18.43 -5.65 0.06
C ASP A 101 -17.15 -4.85 0.24
N ILE A 102 -16.25 -4.91 -0.74
CA ILE A 102 -15.04 -4.10 -0.77
C ILE A 102 -15.41 -2.61 -0.78
N ASP A 103 -16.34 -2.20 -1.64
CA ASP A 103 -16.79 -0.80 -1.73
C ASP A 103 -17.42 -0.29 -0.42
N ASN A 104 -18.06 -1.17 0.35
CA ASN A 104 -18.75 -0.82 1.60
C ASN A 104 -17.83 -0.84 2.83
N VAL A 105 -16.79 -1.68 2.85
CA VAL A 105 -16.03 -1.99 4.07
C VAL A 105 -14.59 -1.47 4.03
N VAL A 106 -13.98 -1.48 2.83
CA VAL A 106 -12.56 -1.15 2.67
C VAL A 106 -12.35 0.36 2.70
N SER A 107 -11.41 0.79 3.52
CA SER A 107 -10.94 2.18 3.49
C SER A 107 -10.07 2.39 2.26
N LYS A 108 -10.60 3.11 1.28
CA LYS A 108 -9.86 3.39 0.03
C LYS A 108 -8.60 4.19 0.32
N SER A 109 -7.51 3.88 -0.38
CA SER A 109 -6.27 4.63 -0.25
C SER A 109 -6.46 6.10 -0.63
N LEU A 110 -5.61 6.97 -0.10
CA LEU A 110 -5.67 8.40 -0.37
C LEU A 110 -5.53 8.69 -1.88
N ASP A 111 -4.63 7.97 -2.55
CA ASP A 111 -4.43 8.11 -3.99
C ASP A 111 -5.70 7.80 -4.77
N VAL A 112 -6.39 6.70 -4.44
CA VAL A 112 -7.67 6.32 -5.07
C VAL A 112 -8.75 7.38 -4.83
N GLN A 113 -8.81 7.95 -3.64
CA GLN A 113 -9.76 9.02 -3.32
C GLN A 113 -9.46 10.30 -4.12
N VAL A 114 -8.17 10.67 -4.22
CA VAL A 114 -7.74 11.85 -5.00
C VAL A 114 -8.04 11.66 -6.50
N PHE A 115 -7.78 10.48 -7.05
CA PHE A 115 -8.16 10.19 -8.44
C PHE A 115 -9.67 10.22 -8.63
N SER A 116 -10.43 9.63 -7.72
CA SER A 116 -11.90 9.63 -7.80
C SER A 116 -12.48 11.04 -7.78
N ILE A 117 -11.98 11.93 -6.90
CA ILE A 117 -12.50 13.30 -6.83
C ILE A 117 -12.13 14.10 -8.08
N THR A 118 -10.92 13.93 -8.63
CA THR A 118 -10.51 14.61 -9.86
C THR A 118 -11.36 14.14 -11.04
N ASP A 119 -11.64 12.85 -11.16
CA ASP A 119 -12.51 12.30 -12.20
C ASP A 119 -13.94 12.85 -12.09
N TYR A 120 -14.50 12.93 -10.87
CA TYR A 120 -15.82 13.51 -10.65
C TYR A 120 -15.87 15.01 -11.00
N ILE A 121 -14.81 15.75 -10.69
CA ILE A 121 -14.73 17.18 -11.05
C ILE A 121 -14.68 17.33 -12.57
N ILE A 122 -13.87 16.56 -13.28
CA ILE A 122 -13.75 16.59 -14.74
C ILE A 122 -15.09 16.21 -15.41
N ALA A 123 -15.76 15.20 -14.86
CA ALA A 123 -17.06 14.75 -15.36
C ALA A 123 -18.24 15.67 -14.97
N GLY A 124 -18.02 16.72 -14.18
CA GLY A 124 -19.10 17.58 -13.67
C GLY A 124 -20.04 16.88 -12.67
N ASN A 125 -19.61 15.73 -12.11
CA ASN A 125 -20.39 14.96 -11.14
C ASN A 125 -20.21 15.54 -9.73
N VAL A 126 -20.98 16.58 -9.43
CA VAL A 126 -20.94 17.29 -8.14
C VAL A 126 -21.26 16.35 -6.97
N LYS A 127 -22.24 15.45 -7.12
CA LYS A 127 -22.61 14.52 -6.04
C LYS A 127 -21.46 13.59 -5.68
N GLY A 128 -20.78 13.01 -6.67
CA GLY A 128 -19.61 12.16 -6.46
C GLY A 128 -18.47 12.92 -5.80
N ALA A 129 -18.16 14.12 -6.26
CA ALA A 129 -17.12 14.96 -5.67
C ALA A 129 -17.39 15.30 -4.19
N VAL A 130 -18.64 15.70 -3.87
CA VAL A 130 -19.05 16.01 -2.48
C VAL A 130 -18.97 14.77 -1.58
N SER A 131 -19.32 13.59 -2.10
CA SER A 131 -19.17 12.34 -1.33
C SER A 131 -17.72 12.10 -0.91
N VAL A 132 -16.76 12.20 -1.83
CA VAL A 132 -15.33 12.02 -1.52
C VAL A 132 -14.81 13.12 -0.57
N LEU A 133 -15.29 14.36 -0.71
CA LEU A 133 -14.96 15.43 0.25
C LEU A 133 -15.47 15.10 1.66
N SER A 134 -16.64 14.47 1.77
CA SER A 134 -17.17 14.02 3.05
C SER A 134 -16.32 12.91 3.66
N ASP A 135 -15.78 12.00 2.84
CA ASP A 135 -14.86 10.96 3.29
C ASP A 135 -13.53 11.55 3.83
N PHE A 136 -12.97 12.53 3.13
CA PHE A 136 -11.78 13.26 3.62
C PHE A 136 -12.06 13.98 4.96
N LYS A 137 -13.24 14.57 5.09
CA LYS A 137 -13.66 15.22 6.33
C LYS A 137 -13.81 14.21 7.47
N ALA A 138 -14.37 13.03 7.20
CA ALA A 138 -14.50 11.96 8.17
C ALA A 138 -13.13 11.41 8.64
N GLN A 139 -12.12 11.49 7.79
CA GLN A 139 -10.72 11.18 8.12
C GLN A 139 -9.99 12.32 8.85
N ASN A 140 -10.69 13.38 9.26
CA ASN A 140 -10.17 14.57 9.92
C ASN A 140 -9.10 15.32 9.11
N MET A 141 -9.10 15.22 7.79
CA MET A 141 -8.18 15.97 6.94
C MET A 141 -8.53 17.47 6.95
N LYS A 142 -7.53 18.30 7.03
CA LYS A 142 -7.71 19.74 6.99
C LYS A 142 -8.07 20.21 5.58
N PRO A 143 -8.95 21.19 5.43
CA PRO A 143 -9.34 21.70 4.10
C PRO A 143 -8.16 22.11 3.21
N ILE A 144 -7.11 22.66 3.81
CA ILE A 144 -5.91 23.07 3.08
C ILE A 144 -5.13 21.86 2.54
N GLU A 145 -5.08 20.75 3.27
CA GLU A 145 -4.45 19.50 2.84
C GLU A 145 -5.20 18.91 1.65
N ILE A 146 -6.54 18.88 1.73
CA ILE A 146 -7.40 18.42 0.63
C ILE A 146 -7.19 19.28 -0.62
N PHE A 147 -7.13 20.61 -0.45
CA PHE A 147 -6.87 21.52 -1.54
C PHE A 147 -5.54 21.21 -2.26
N PHE A 148 -4.45 21.05 -1.51
CA PHE A 148 -3.15 20.74 -2.10
C PHE A 148 -3.09 19.37 -2.76
N LEU A 149 -3.82 18.38 -2.26
CA LEU A 149 -3.92 17.07 -2.91
C LEU A 149 -4.60 17.17 -4.27
N ILE A 150 -5.76 17.84 -4.33
CA ILE A 150 -6.51 18.03 -5.57
C ILE A 150 -5.70 18.88 -6.54
N PHE A 151 -5.12 19.99 -6.07
CA PHE A 151 -4.28 20.85 -6.88
C PHE A 151 -3.08 20.09 -7.47
N GLY A 152 -2.36 19.31 -6.65
CA GLY A 152 -1.23 18.52 -7.11
C GLY A 152 -1.61 17.44 -8.13
N ALA A 153 -2.82 16.86 -8.05
CA ALA A 153 -3.31 15.94 -9.06
C ALA A 153 -3.53 16.63 -10.41
N PHE A 154 -4.22 17.78 -10.41
CA PHE A 154 -4.42 18.57 -11.64
C PHE A 154 -3.11 19.10 -12.23
N ASP A 155 -2.18 19.54 -11.40
CA ASP A 155 -0.87 20.01 -11.82
C ASP A 155 -0.08 18.90 -12.53
N LYS A 156 -0.04 17.69 -11.96
CA LYS A 156 0.57 16.52 -12.60
C LYS A 156 -0.10 16.18 -13.93
N MET A 157 -1.43 16.22 -14.01
CA MET A 157 -2.18 15.98 -15.25
C MET A 157 -1.79 17.02 -16.32
N LEU A 158 -1.76 18.30 -15.96
CA LEU A 158 -1.36 19.38 -16.86
C LEU A 158 0.06 19.20 -17.38
N HIS A 159 1.03 18.92 -16.50
CA HIS A 159 2.40 18.66 -16.89
C HIS A 159 2.51 17.45 -17.83
N THR A 160 1.81 16.35 -17.54
CA THR A 160 1.78 15.17 -18.40
C THR A 160 1.22 15.50 -19.78
N MET A 161 0.11 16.25 -19.85
CA MET A 161 -0.47 16.69 -21.11
C MET A 161 0.48 17.57 -21.93
N LEU A 162 1.19 18.48 -21.28
CA LEU A 162 2.17 19.34 -21.94
C LEU A 162 3.37 18.54 -22.46
N MET A 163 3.86 17.57 -21.71
CA MET A 163 4.94 16.67 -22.13
C MET A 163 4.52 15.86 -23.36
N LEU A 164 3.33 15.25 -23.34
CA LEU A 164 2.80 14.49 -24.48
C LEU A 164 2.63 15.38 -25.72
N LYS A 165 2.14 16.61 -25.56
CA LYS A 165 2.00 17.57 -26.66
C LYS A 165 3.34 17.96 -27.26
N ASN A 166 4.41 17.98 -26.48
CA ASN A 166 5.78 18.28 -26.90
C ASN A 166 6.56 17.05 -27.40
N GLY A 167 5.89 15.90 -27.62
CA GLY A 167 6.48 14.71 -28.22
C GLY A 167 7.25 13.81 -27.25
N ALA A 168 7.07 13.95 -25.94
CA ALA A 168 7.60 12.99 -24.99
C ALA A 168 6.87 11.65 -25.17
N THR A 169 7.62 10.58 -25.43
CA THR A 169 7.15 9.19 -25.45
C THR A 169 7.58 8.51 -24.14
N TYR A 170 6.74 7.61 -23.64
CA TYR A 170 7.07 6.74 -22.50
C TYR A 170 8.17 5.76 -22.86
#